data_1c36273f167acac96960459e7a9245a0
#
_entry.id   1c36273f167acac96960459e7a9245a0
#
_cell.length_a   1.000
_cell.length_b   1.000
_cell.length_c   1.000
_cell.angle_alpha   90.00
_cell.angle_beta   90.00
_cell.angle_gamma   90.00
#
_symmetry.space_group_name_H-M   'P 1'
#
loop_
_entity.id
_entity.type
_entity.pdbx_description
1 polymer ?
#
loop_
_entity_poly.entity_id
_entity_poly.type
_entity_poly.pdbx_seq_one_letter_code
_entity_poly.pdbx_strand_id
1 'polypeptide(L)'
;MDITVLNKKGEPVTNLTKDDFQVLEDGQPQSIDTLKLIEANGSAPEDDMSLEIRSPAHAAAEAARDDVRVFVIFWDEYHIGQMLPATRAREALSNFVQTAFGPTDLVAVMDQLTPTDAIRFTRDRRELADQVHQLKGRQGVYLPARSAMEEAQLYRGPGIEFVRAQVTASALEATINYLGSLKEGRKSILLVSSTIGPLGPSAA
;
A
#
# COMPACT_ATOMS: atom_id res chain seq x y z
N MET A 1 -8.59 18.27 2.68
CA MET A 1 -7.20 18.44 3.15
C MET A 1 -7.07 17.80 4.53
N ASP A 2 -6.09 16.93 4.74
CA ASP A 2 -5.83 16.31 6.05
C ASP A 2 -4.71 17.06 6.76
N ILE A 3 -4.89 17.32 8.07
CA ILE A 3 -3.93 18.07 8.89
C ILE A 3 -3.68 17.27 10.17
N THR A 4 -2.42 17.14 10.57
CA THR A 4 -2.04 16.61 11.89
C THR A 4 -1.41 17.72 12.70
N VAL A 5 -1.98 18.02 13.88
CA VAL A 5 -1.45 19.02 14.78
C VAL A 5 -0.90 18.35 16.03
N LEU A 6 0.39 18.58 16.30
CA LEU A 6 1.10 18.03 17.45
C LEU A 6 1.56 19.18 18.38
N ASN A 7 1.55 18.92 19.67
CA ASN A 7 2.17 19.83 20.64
C ASN A 7 3.71 19.69 20.61
N LYS A 8 4.42 20.48 21.42
CA LYS A 8 5.90 20.45 21.52
C LYS A 8 6.47 19.12 22.00
N LYS A 9 5.63 18.23 22.56
CA LYS A 9 6.02 16.90 23.01
C LYS A 9 5.72 15.81 21.97
N GLY A 10 5.14 16.18 20.80
CA GLY A 10 4.73 15.25 19.77
C GLY A 10 3.37 14.58 20.03
N GLU A 11 2.58 15.08 20.98
CA GLU A 11 1.25 14.54 21.29
C GLU A 11 0.19 15.26 20.43
N PRO A 12 -0.85 14.53 19.94
CA PRO A 12 -1.94 15.15 19.18
C PRO A 12 -2.69 16.21 19.96
N VAL A 13 -3.03 17.32 19.32
CA VAL A 13 -3.91 18.35 19.86
C VAL A 13 -5.30 18.12 19.32
N THR A 14 -6.24 17.74 20.18
CA THR A 14 -7.59 17.25 19.79
C THR A 14 -8.72 18.24 20.04
N ASN A 15 -8.45 19.37 20.69
CA ASN A 15 -9.44 20.37 21.08
C ASN A 15 -9.47 21.62 20.17
N LEU A 16 -8.99 21.49 18.94
CA LEU A 16 -8.95 22.58 17.98
C LEU A 16 -10.31 22.79 17.30
N THR A 17 -10.62 24.04 17.01
CA THR A 17 -11.81 24.49 16.31
C THR A 17 -11.45 25.14 14.97
N LYS A 18 -12.42 25.50 14.13
CA LYS A 18 -12.17 26.20 12.87
C LYS A 18 -11.41 27.51 13.06
N ASP A 19 -11.64 28.19 14.17
CA ASP A 19 -11.05 29.50 14.46
C ASP A 19 -9.55 29.42 14.79
N ASP A 20 -9.06 28.19 15.09
CA ASP A 20 -7.63 27.95 15.34
C ASP A 20 -6.82 27.77 14.04
N PHE A 21 -7.48 27.79 12.88
CA PHE A 21 -6.85 27.55 11.59
C PHE A 21 -7.05 28.74 10.65
N GLN A 22 -6.03 29.02 9.86
CA GLN A 22 -6.10 29.88 8.69
C GLN A 22 -5.63 29.11 7.46
N VAL A 23 -6.51 28.98 6.48
CA VAL A 23 -6.17 28.38 5.18
C VAL A 23 -5.92 29.49 4.18
N LEU A 24 -4.79 29.42 3.49
CA LEU A 24 -4.41 30.37 2.44
C LEU A 24 -4.22 29.61 1.12
N GLU A 25 -4.79 30.13 0.04
CA GLU A 25 -4.54 29.67 -1.32
C GLU A 25 -3.98 30.87 -2.10
N ASP A 26 -2.78 30.73 -2.65
CA ASP A 26 -2.02 31.83 -3.29
C ASP A 26 -1.93 33.12 -2.41
N GLY A 27 -1.83 32.92 -1.10
CA GLY A 27 -1.77 34.03 -0.12
C GLY A 27 -3.12 34.66 0.21
N GLN A 28 -4.21 34.20 -0.35
CA GLN A 28 -5.57 34.69 -0.08
C GLN A 28 -6.27 33.78 0.96
N PRO A 29 -6.87 34.38 2.02
CA PRO A 29 -7.61 33.58 3.00
C PRO A 29 -8.80 32.84 2.37
N GLN A 30 -8.95 31.56 2.72
CA GLN A 30 -10.05 30.72 2.30
C GLN A 30 -10.96 30.39 3.48
N SER A 31 -12.24 30.24 3.18
CA SER A 31 -13.25 29.80 4.18
C SER A 31 -13.12 28.32 4.47
N ILE A 32 -13.18 27.95 5.76
CA ILE A 32 -13.22 26.57 6.21
C ILE A 32 -14.67 26.16 6.38
N ASP A 33 -15.23 25.42 5.44
CA ASP A 33 -16.62 24.97 5.51
C ASP A 33 -16.83 23.96 6.61
N THR A 34 -15.95 22.96 6.70
CA THR A 34 -16.05 21.86 7.69
C THR A 34 -14.69 21.53 8.28
N LEU A 35 -14.64 21.40 9.60
CA LEU A 35 -13.53 20.80 10.34
C LEU A 35 -14.05 19.58 11.08
N LYS A 36 -13.39 18.44 10.90
CA LYS A 36 -13.73 17.18 11.57
C LYS A 36 -12.48 16.60 12.23
N LEU A 37 -12.56 16.33 13.52
CA LEU A 37 -11.54 15.53 14.20
C LEU A 37 -11.70 14.07 13.80
N ILE A 38 -10.62 13.44 13.37
CA ILE A 38 -10.57 12.02 13.06
C ILE A 38 -9.49 11.39 13.93
N GLU A 39 -9.91 10.53 14.83
CA GLU A 39 -9.01 9.75 15.66
C GLU A 39 -8.65 8.45 14.94
N ALA A 40 -7.44 8.38 14.39
CA ALA A 40 -6.96 7.20 13.67
C ALA A 40 -6.58 6.02 14.61
N ASN A 41 -6.68 6.20 15.92
CA ASN A 41 -6.29 5.21 16.93
C ASN A 41 -7.39 4.19 17.26
N GLY A 42 -8.43 4.09 16.43
CA GLY A 42 -9.37 2.98 16.46
C GLY A 42 -10.13 2.83 17.78
N SER A 43 -10.93 3.85 18.12
CA SER A 43 -11.99 3.69 19.13
C SER A 43 -13.30 3.20 18.52
N ALA A 44 -13.24 2.42 17.43
CA ALA A 44 -14.44 1.66 17.04
C ALA A 44 -14.67 0.58 18.09
N PRO A 45 -15.92 0.36 18.56
CA PRO A 45 -16.22 -0.74 19.45
C PRO A 45 -15.69 -2.03 18.85
N GLU A 46 -14.94 -2.81 19.61
CA GLU A 46 -14.36 -4.09 19.18
C GLU A 46 -15.41 -5.06 18.58
N ASP A 47 -16.66 -4.90 18.97
CA ASP A 47 -17.79 -5.74 18.54
C ASP A 47 -18.25 -5.48 17.09
N ASP A 48 -17.87 -4.35 16.47
CA ASP A 48 -18.36 -3.96 15.12
C ASP A 48 -17.30 -4.08 14.02
N MET A 49 -16.05 -4.44 14.36
CA MET A 49 -14.97 -4.59 13.38
C MET A 49 -14.74 -6.05 13.03
N SER A 50 -15.23 -6.46 11.88
CA SER A 50 -14.82 -7.75 11.30
C SER A 50 -13.35 -7.68 10.89
N LEU A 51 -12.52 -8.59 11.41
CA LEU A 51 -11.15 -8.79 10.91
C LEU A 51 -11.16 -9.28 9.46
N GLU A 52 -12.20 -10.00 9.09
CA GLU A 52 -12.37 -10.63 7.79
C GLU A 52 -13.11 -9.71 6.81
N ILE A 53 -12.46 -9.37 5.72
CA ILE A 53 -13.06 -8.67 4.58
C ILE A 53 -13.57 -9.69 3.57
N ARG A 54 -14.89 -9.90 3.53
CA ARG A 54 -15.54 -11.02 2.85
C ARG A 54 -15.76 -10.83 1.35
N SER A 55 -15.67 -9.61 0.86
CA SER A 55 -15.90 -9.31 -0.55
C SER A 55 -15.29 -7.97 -0.96
N PRO A 56 -15.08 -7.71 -2.27
CA PRO A 56 -14.66 -6.41 -2.77
C PRO A 56 -15.63 -5.27 -2.38
N ALA A 57 -16.93 -5.54 -2.38
CA ALA A 57 -17.92 -4.55 -1.94
C ALA A 57 -17.80 -4.23 -0.45
N HIS A 58 -17.54 -5.23 0.39
CA HIS A 58 -17.24 -5.03 1.81
C HIS A 58 -15.95 -4.23 1.99
N ALA A 59 -14.88 -4.56 1.24
CA ALA A 59 -13.63 -3.80 1.27
C ALA A 59 -13.84 -2.32 0.91
N ALA A 60 -14.63 -2.05 -0.12
CA ALA A 60 -14.94 -0.68 -0.55
C ALA A 60 -15.75 0.08 0.52
N ALA A 61 -16.74 -0.57 1.13
CA ALA A 61 -17.55 0.04 2.19
C ALA A 61 -16.69 0.39 3.42
N GLU A 62 -15.84 -0.54 3.86
CA GLU A 62 -14.92 -0.31 4.98
C GLU A 62 -13.86 0.74 4.65
N ALA A 63 -13.31 0.73 3.44
CA ALA A 63 -12.33 1.73 2.99
C ALA A 63 -12.92 3.14 2.94
N ALA A 64 -14.21 3.28 2.65
CA ALA A 64 -14.89 4.57 2.58
C ALA A 64 -15.02 5.27 3.95
N ARG A 65 -14.85 4.57 5.05
CA ARG A 65 -14.92 5.14 6.40
C ARG A 65 -13.79 6.15 6.62
N ASP A 66 -14.10 7.25 7.31
CA ASP A 66 -13.14 8.34 7.57
C ASP A 66 -11.99 7.94 8.51
N ASP A 67 -12.26 7.02 9.44
CA ASP A 67 -11.29 6.53 10.44
C ASP A 67 -10.37 5.42 9.89
N VAL A 68 -10.64 4.90 8.70
CA VAL A 68 -9.89 3.81 8.08
C VAL A 68 -8.80 4.35 7.16
N ARG A 69 -7.57 3.86 7.35
CA ARG A 69 -6.47 4.01 6.40
C ARG A 69 -6.36 2.75 5.56
N VAL A 70 -6.06 2.92 4.28
CA VAL A 70 -5.90 1.81 3.34
C VAL A 70 -4.44 1.72 2.91
N PHE A 71 -3.86 0.55 3.06
CA PHE A 71 -2.47 0.29 2.69
C PHE A 71 -2.38 -0.89 1.72
N VAL A 72 -1.54 -0.73 0.71
CA VAL A 72 -1.09 -1.84 -0.12
C VAL A 72 0.41 -1.99 0.05
N ILE A 73 0.84 -3.16 0.48
CA ILE A 73 2.24 -3.57 0.47
C ILE A 73 2.49 -4.19 -0.90
N PHE A 74 3.23 -3.48 -1.74
CA PHE A 74 3.61 -3.93 -3.06
C PHE A 74 5.01 -4.53 -3.00
N TRP A 75 5.11 -5.83 -3.14
CA TRP A 75 6.35 -6.58 -3.15
C TRP A 75 6.86 -6.77 -4.58
N ASP A 76 7.94 -6.12 -4.93
CA ASP A 76 8.54 -6.22 -6.26
C ASP A 76 9.41 -7.47 -6.38
N GLU A 77 8.78 -8.61 -6.57
CA GLU A 77 9.44 -9.91 -6.66
C GLU A 77 10.53 -9.96 -7.72
N TYR A 78 10.37 -9.21 -8.81
CA TYR A 78 11.31 -9.22 -9.93
C TYR A 78 12.64 -8.55 -9.62
N HIS A 79 12.63 -7.52 -8.76
CA HIS A 79 13.81 -6.73 -8.45
C HIS A 79 14.36 -6.99 -7.04
N ILE A 80 13.77 -7.90 -6.29
CA ILE A 80 14.32 -8.36 -5.01
C ILE A 80 15.15 -9.62 -5.26
N GLY A 81 16.41 -9.62 -4.77
CA GLY A 81 17.29 -10.78 -4.85
C GLY A 81 16.78 -11.95 -4.02
N GLN A 82 17.11 -13.17 -4.45
CA GLN A 82 16.80 -14.39 -3.71
C GLN A 82 17.53 -14.47 -2.37
N MET A 83 17.15 -15.44 -1.55
CA MET A 83 17.81 -15.79 -0.29
C MET A 83 17.94 -14.60 0.65
N LEU A 84 19.15 -14.12 0.91
CA LEU A 84 19.44 -13.13 1.95
C LEU A 84 18.72 -11.78 1.72
N PRO A 85 18.71 -11.16 0.52
CA PRO A 85 17.96 -9.93 0.29
C PRO A 85 16.45 -10.09 0.59
N ALA A 86 15.83 -11.14 0.07
CA ALA A 86 14.41 -11.41 0.32
C ALA A 86 14.14 -11.71 1.80
N THR A 87 15.04 -12.42 2.48
CA THR A 87 14.90 -12.72 3.91
C THR A 87 14.94 -11.44 4.74
N ARG A 88 15.92 -10.58 4.52
CA ARG A 88 16.05 -9.30 5.25
C ARG A 88 14.84 -8.38 4.99
N ALA A 89 14.38 -8.31 3.75
CA ALA A 89 13.21 -7.51 3.41
C ALA A 89 11.94 -8.04 4.10
N ARG A 90 11.75 -9.37 4.16
CA ARG A 90 10.62 -9.98 4.89
C ARG A 90 10.70 -9.73 6.39
N GLU A 91 11.88 -9.84 7.00
CA GLU A 91 12.07 -9.56 8.43
C GLU A 91 11.72 -8.11 8.76
N ALA A 92 12.22 -7.15 7.97
CA ALA A 92 11.89 -5.74 8.13
C ALA A 92 10.39 -5.47 7.94
N LEU A 93 9.79 -6.08 6.91
CA LEU A 93 8.38 -5.95 6.60
C LEU A 93 7.49 -6.58 7.68
N SER A 94 7.87 -7.74 8.23
CA SER A 94 7.15 -8.39 9.32
C SER A 94 7.11 -7.51 10.57
N ASN A 95 8.24 -6.90 10.93
CA ASN A 95 8.28 -5.95 12.04
C ASN A 95 7.40 -4.72 11.78
N PHE A 96 7.44 -4.20 10.55
CA PHE A 96 6.61 -3.07 10.15
C PHE A 96 5.11 -3.40 10.25
N VAL A 97 4.69 -4.56 9.74
CA VAL A 97 3.29 -5.01 9.81
C VAL A 97 2.78 -5.10 11.26
N GLN A 98 3.63 -5.53 12.18
CA GLN A 98 3.25 -5.66 13.58
C GLN A 98 3.12 -4.33 14.33
N THR A 99 3.86 -3.30 13.90
CA THR A 99 4.02 -2.06 14.68
C THR A 99 3.39 -0.83 14.05
N ALA A 100 3.26 -0.78 12.71
CA ALA A 100 2.90 0.45 11.99
C ALA A 100 1.40 0.64 11.77
N PHE A 101 0.62 -0.43 11.83
CA PHE A 101 -0.80 -0.38 11.52
C PHE A 101 -1.67 -0.35 12.77
N GLY A 102 -2.68 0.50 12.74
CA GLY A 102 -3.73 0.56 13.75
C GLY A 102 -4.80 -0.53 13.56
N PRO A 103 -5.69 -0.74 14.54
CA PRO A 103 -6.69 -1.80 14.49
C PRO A 103 -7.72 -1.61 13.38
N THR A 104 -7.98 -0.37 12.94
CA THR A 104 -8.93 -0.05 11.85
C THR A 104 -8.31 -0.11 10.47
N ASP A 105 -6.99 -0.17 10.34
CA ASP A 105 -6.30 -0.12 9.07
C ASP A 105 -6.59 -1.35 8.21
N LEU A 106 -6.92 -1.11 6.94
CA LEU A 106 -7.04 -2.12 5.91
C LEU A 106 -5.71 -2.28 5.19
N VAL A 107 -5.17 -3.48 5.21
CA VAL A 107 -3.87 -3.79 4.60
C VAL A 107 -4.01 -4.94 3.62
N ALA A 108 -3.41 -4.82 2.45
CA ALA A 108 -3.27 -5.90 1.49
C ALA A 108 -1.80 -6.09 1.11
N VAL A 109 -1.42 -7.32 0.81
CA VAL A 109 -0.12 -7.68 0.24
C VAL A 109 -0.33 -8.12 -1.19
N MET A 110 0.47 -7.61 -2.11
CA MET A 110 0.45 -7.99 -3.51
C MET A 110 1.83 -7.94 -4.15
N ASP A 111 1.96 -8.56 -5.30
CA ASP A 111 3.12 -8.44 -6.19
C ASP A 111 2.68 -7.93 -7.58
N GLN A 112 3.62 -7.74 -8.48
CA GLN A 112 3.36 -7.25 -9.84
C GLN A 112 2.54 -8.20 -10.73
N LEU A 113 2.33 -9.44 -10.31
CA LEU A 113 1.50 -10.42 -11.02
C LEU A 113 0.11 -10.58 -10.39
N THR A 114 -0.15 -9.90 -9.29
CA THR A 114 -1.45 -9.93 -8.62
C THR A 114 -2.43 -8.99 -9.35
N PRO A 115 -3.51 -9.50 -9.94
CA PRO A 115 -4.54 -8.66 -10.55
C PRO A 115 -5.23 -7.78 -9.50
N THR A 116 -5.69 -6.59 -9.88
CA THR A 116 -6.34 -5.67 -8.95
C THR A 116 -7.63 -6.22 -8.33
N ASP A 117 -8.38 -7.05 -9.06
CA ASP A 117 -9.57 -7.74 -8.56
C ASP A 117 -9.26 -8.90 -7.58
N ALA A 118 -7.99 -9.34 -7.54
CA ALA A 118 -7.49 -10.33 -6.60
C ALA A 118 -6.90 -9.71 -5.32
N ILE A 119 -6.80 -8.38 -5.23
CA ILE A 119 -6.33 -7.72 -4.01
C ILE A 119 -7.31 -8.02 -2.86
N ARG A 120 -6.78 -8.52 -1.75
CA ARG A 120 -7.56 -8.84 -0.56
C ARG A 120 -7.05 -8.03 0.63
N PHE A 121 -7.92 -7.19 1.14
CA PHE A 121 -7.64 -6.42 2.35
C PHE A 121 -7.98 -7.23 3.58
N THR A 122 -7.17 -7.07 4.62
CA THR A 122 -7.41 -7.67 5.92
C THR A 122 -6.98 -6.73 7.05
N ARG A 123 -7.52 -6.96 8.25
CA ARG A 123 -7.06 -6.39 9.52
C ARG A 123 -6.30 -7.40 10.35
N ASP A 124 -6.30 -8.66 9.94
CA ASP A 124 -5.63 -9.73 10.67
C ASP A 124 -4.12 -9.67 10.47
N ARG A 125 -3.41 -9.30 11.53
CA ARG A 125 -1.95 -9.21 11.55
C ARG A 125 -1.25 -10.55 11.37
N ARG A 126 -1.89 -11.65 11.79
CA ARG A 126 -1.34 -13.00 11.62
C ARG A 126 -1.41 -13.40 10.16
N GLU A 127 -2.56 -13.19 9.52
CA GLU A 127 -2.71 -13.42 8.09
C GLU A 127 -1.69 -12.61 7.27
N LEU A 128 -1.51 -11.32 7.59
CA LEU A 128 -0.50 -10.48 6.93
C LEU A 128 0.92 -11.01 7.13
N ALA A 129 1.26 -11.43 8.35
CA ALA A 129 2.58 -12.00 8.64
C ALA A 129 2.81 -13.29 7.84
N ASP A 130 1.82 -14.17 7.75
CA ASP A 130 1.89 -15.39 6.98
C ASP A 130 2.07 -15.10 5.47
N GLN A 131 1.35 -14.12 4.92
CA GLN A 131 1.51 -13.67 3.54
C GLN A 131 2.94 -13.14 3.31
N VAL A 132 3.45 -12.30 4.21
CA VAL A 132 4.82 -11.76 4.13
C VAL A 132 5.87 -12.87 4.15
N HIS A 133 5.69 -13.89 4.97
CA HIS A 133 6.64 -15.02 5.04
C HIS A 133 6.72 -15.81 3.73
N GLN A 134 5.67 -15.81 2.92
CA GLN A 134 5.61 -16.53 1.64
C GLN A 134 6.23 -15.73 0.47
N LEU A 135 6.50 -14.44 0.64
CA LEU A 135 7.07 -13.59 -0.40
C LEU A 135 8.47 -14.05 -0.80
N LYS A 136 8.74 -14.04 -2.09
CA LYS A 136 10.00 -14.50 -2.68
C LYS A 136 10.67 -13.38 -3.46
N GLY A 137 11.99 -13.44 -3.60
CA GLY A 137 12.73 -12.62 -4.54
C GLY A 137 13.07 -13.46 -5.77
N ARG A 138 12.95 -12.85 -6.96
CA ARG A 138 13.22 -13.51 -8.24
C ARG A 138 14.13 -12.69 -9.17
N GLN A 139 14.89 -11.75 -8.62
CA GLN A 139 15.88 -11.02 -9.41
C GLN A 139 16.86 -12.02 -10.05
N GLY A 140 16.99 -11.95 -11.39
CA GLY A 140 17.84 -12.86 -12.16
C GLY A 140 17.32 -14.30 -12.29
N VAL A 141 16.09 -14.58 -11.83
CA VAL A 141 15.46 -15.91 -11.95
C VAL A 141 14.24 -15.81 -12.84
N TYR A 142 14.30 -16.48 -13.96
CA TYR A 142 13.30 -16.40 -15.03
C TYR A 142 12.39 -17.62 -15.09
N LEU A 143 12.85 -18.77 -14.60
CA LEU A 143 12.13 -20.03 -14.63
C LEU A 143 12.01 -20.65 -13.23
N PRO A 144 10.94 -21.43 -12.98
CA PRO A 144 9.76 -21.55 -13.82
C PRO A 144 8.92 -20.26 -13.80
N ALA A 145 8.19 -19.99 -14.89
CA ALA A 145 7.18 -18.95 -14.90
C ALA A 145 6.02 -19.31 -13.95
N ARG A 146 5.43 -18.30 -13.29
CA ARG A 146 4.30 -18.47 -12.36
C ARG A 146 2.96 -18.64 -13.08
N SER A 147 2.88 -18.21 -14.35
CA SER A 147 1.69 -18.28 -15.18
C SER A 147 2.05 -18.31 -16.66
N ALA A 148 1.10 -18.76 -17.51
CA ALA A 148 1.26 -18.69 -18.95
C ALA A 148 1.42 -17.23 -19.45
N MET A 149 0.81 -16.27 -18.77
CA MET A 149 0.98 -14.85 -19.10
C MET A 149 2.42 -14.39 -18.81
N GLU A 150 2.98 -14.73 -17.68
CA GLU A 150 4.39 -14.45 -17.36
C GLU A 150 5.31 -15.11 -18.38
N GLU A 151 5.09 -16.37 -18.70
CA GLU A 151 5.86 -17.09 -19.72
C GLU A 151 5.83 -16.36 -21.07
N ALA A 152 4.67 -15.96 -21.54
CA ALA A 152 4.51 -15.25 -22.79
C ALA A 152 5.18 -13.86 -22.80
N GLN A 153 5.19 -13.17 -21.67
CA GLN A 153 5.78 -11.83 -21.54
C GLN A 153 7.29 -11.88 -21.35
N LEU A 154 7.82 -12.82 -20.59
CA LEU A 154 9.20 -12.85 -20.16
C LEU A 154 10.12 -13.70 -21.06
N TYR A 155 9.57 -14.53 -21.92
CA TYR A 155 10.35 -15.42 -22.81
C TYR A 155 10.88 -14.75 -24.08
N ARG A 156 10.95 -13.41 -24.12
CA ARG A 156 11.27 -12.66 -25.35
C ARG A 156 12.75 -12.25 -25.51
N GLY A 157 13.71 -12.96 -24.86
CA GLY A 157 15.14 -12.79 -25.16
C GLY A 157 15.80 -11.58 -24.48
N PRO A 158 16.82 -10.97 -25.11
CA PRO A 158 17.55 -9.83 -24.55
C PRO A 158 16.60 -8.65 -24.32
N GLY A 159 16.31 -8.31 -23.09
CA GLY A 159 15.32 -7.26 -22.72
C GLY A 159 14.34 -7.71 -21.66
N ILE A 160 14.50 -8.92 -21.13
CA ILE A 160 13.62 -9.46 -20.10
C ILE A 160 13.52 -8.56 -18.87
N GLU A 161 14.61 -7.93 -18.45
CA GLU A 161 14.61 -7.01 -17.30
C GLU A 161 13.84 -5.72 -17.61
N PHE A 162 13.91 -5.25 -18.86
CA PHE A 162 13.08 -4.13 -19.29
C PHE A 162 11.59 -4.49 -19.26
N VAL A 163 11.23 -5.68 -19.75
CA VAL A 163 9.83 -6.17 -19.67
C VAL A 163 9.38 -6.29 -18.23
N ARG A 164 10.21 -6.83 -17.34
CA ARG A 164 9.92 -6.92 -15.90
C ARG A 164 9.68 -5.56 -15.26
N ALA A 165 10.54 -4.59 -15.56
CA ALA A 165 10.37 -3.21 -15.08
C ALA A 165 9.05 -2.60 -15.58
N GLN A 166 8.67 -2.85 -16.83
CA GLN A 166 7.39 -2.39 -17.37
C GLN A 166 6.19 -3.08 -16.71
N VAL A 167 6.28 -4.39 -16.45
CA VAL A 167 5.22 -5.11 -15.73
C VAL A 167 5.05 -4.55 -14.33
N THR A 168 6.15 -4.32 -13.60
CA THR A 168 6.11 -3.70 -12.27
C THR A 168 5.50 -2.30 -12.31
N ALA A 169 5.91 -1.45 -13.26
CA ALA A 169 5.37 -0.10 -13.41
C ALA A 169 3.87 -0.11 -13.73
N SER A 170 3.44 -0.96 -14.67
CA SER A 170 2.02 -1.10 -15.03
C SER A 170 1.17 -1.61 -13.86
N ALA A 171 1.70 -2.55 -13.08
CA ALA A 171 1.00 -3.06 -11.91
C ALA A 171 0.90 -1.99 -10.80
N LEU A 172 1.93 -1.18 -10.59
CA LEU A 172 1.89 -0.03 -9.68
C LEU A 172 0.86 1.01 -10.12
N GLU A 173 0.84 1.35 -11.41
CA GLU A 173 -0.16 2.28 -11.98
C GLU A 173 -1.59 1.74 -11.79
N ALA A 174 -1.82 0.47 -12.10
CA ALA A 174 -3.11 -0.17 -11.88
C ALA A 174 -3.52 -0.15 -10.39
N THR A 175 -2.57 -0.37 -9.49
CA THR A 175 -2.80 -0.31 -8.04
C THR A 175 -3.13 1.09 -7.57
N ILE A 176 -2.45 2.12 -8.08
CA ILE A 176 -2.74 3.54 -7.78
C ILE A 176 -4.15 3.88 -8.22
N ASN A 177 -4.53 3.51 -9.44
CA ASN A 177 -5.87 3.75 -9.99
C ASN A 177 -6.94 3.02 -9.18
N TYR A 178 -6.70 1.76 -8.82
CA TYR A 178 -7.61 0.98 -7.98
C TYR A 178 -7.81 1.63 -6.61
N LEU A 179 -6.74 2.01 -5.91
CA LEU A 179 -6.82 2.72 -4.64
C LEU A 179 -7.52 4.07 -4.78
N GLY A 180 -7.31 4.77 -5.91
CA GLY A 180 -8.02 6.00 -6.27
C GLY A 180 -9.52 5.82 -6.32
N SER A 181 -9.99 4.67 -6.84
CA SER A 181 -11.42 4.35 -6.93
C SER A 181 -12.06 3.95 -5.60
N LEU A 182 -11.28 3.51 -4.61
CA LEU A 182 -11.79 3.10 -3.30
C LEU A 182 -12.10 4.30 -2.38
N LYS A 183 -11.22 5.28 -2.37
CA LYS A 183 -11.40 6.50 -1.56
C LYS A 183 -10.43 7.60 -2.00
N GLU A 184 -10.74 8.85 -1.66
CA GLU A 184 -9.89 9.99 -2.01
C GLU A 184 -8.65 10.12 -1.11
N GLY A 185 -8.81 10.08 0.20
CA GLY A 185 -7.74 10.28 1.18
C GLY A 185 -7.29 9.00 1.89
N ARG A 186 -6.29 9.12 2.77
CA ARG A 186 -5.84 8.07 3.72
C ARG A 186 -5.53 6.71 3.09
N LYS A 187 -4.88 6.73 1.95
CA LYS A 187 -4.39 5.54 1.24
C LYS A 187 -2.90 5.66 0.97
N SER A 188 -2.20 4.55 1.02
CA SER A 188 -0.74 4.50 0.82
C SER A 188 -0.32 3.19 0.16
N ILE A 189 0.74 3.26 -0.65
CA ILE A 189 1.44 2.09 -1.16
C ILE A 189 2.81 2.06 -0.52
N LEU A 190 3.14 0.93 0.10
CA LEU A 190 4.49 0.62 0.55
C LEU A 190 5.17 -0.25 -0.50
N LEU A 191 6.00 0.36 -1.34
CA LEU A 191 6.79 -0.37 -2.33
C LEU A 191 8.03 -0.97 -1.66
N VAL A 192 8.16 -2.29 -1.74
CA VAL A 192 9.33 -3.05 -1.30
C VAL A 192 10.06 -3.56 -2.54
N SER A 193 11.19 -2.94 -2.86
CA SER A 193 12.03 -3.28 -4.02
C SER A 193 13.50 -3.00 -3.70
N SER A 194 14.41 -3.74 -4.31
CA SER A 194 15.86 -3.45 -4.20
C SER A 194 16.30 -2.37 -5.19
N THR A 195 15.64 -2.29 -6.34
CA THR A 195 15.88 -1.27 -7.37
C THR A 195 14.66 -1.18 -8.27
N ILE A 196 14.33 0.02 -8.68
CA ILE A 196 13.39 0.21 -9.79
C ILE A 196 14.24 0.12 -11.06
N GLY A 197 14.02 -0.93 -11.86
CA GLY A 197 14.75 -1.12 -13.13
C GLY A 197 14.54 0.05 -14.10
N PRO A 198 15.33 0.14 -15.17
CA PRO A 198 15.21 1.20 -16.14
C PRO A 198 13.83 1.16 -16.81
N LEU A 199 13.09 2.26 -16.70
CA LEU A 199 11.76 2.43 -17.32
C LEU A 199 11.82 2.78 -18.81
N GLY A 200 13.00 2.78 -19.40
CA GLY A 200 13.23 3.07 -20.82
C GLY A 200 14.19 2.08 -21.47
N PRO A 201 14.20 1.99 -22.81
CA PRO A 201 15.20 1.20 -23.51
C PRO A 201 16.59 1.71 -23.12
N SER A 202 17.47 0.81 -22.68
CA SER A 202 18.87 1.13 -22.49
C SER A 202 19.40 1.67 -23.81
N ALA A 203 19.85 2.91 -23.84
CA ALA A 203 20.58 3.44 -24.98
C ALA A 203 21.84 2.57 -25.15
N ALA A 204 21.86 1.77 -26.21
CA ALA A 204 23.02 0.98 -26.61
C ALA A 204 24.08 1.89 -27.20
#